data_171586a4b7d8a20149f65175cb9e287a
#
_entry.id   171586a4b7d8a20149f65175cb9e287a
#
_cell.length_a   1.000
_cell.length_b   1.000
_cell.length_c   1.000
_cell.angle_alpha   90.00
_cell.angle_beta   90.00
_cell.angle_gamma   90.00
#
_symmetry.space_group_name_H-M   'P 1'
#
loop_
_entity.id
_entity.type
_entity.pdbx_description
1 polymer ?
#
loop_
_entity_poly.entity_id
_entity_poly.type
_entity_poly.pdbx_seq_one_letter_code
_entity_poly.pdbx_strand_id
1 'polypeptide(L)'
;YTIDDRGTDITSLPENKQKTSIHQIGHGGQISGAANMRNSIKTHHMKQVSTLVTKLKAIPEGNGTLFDNTTLSYMPETGAGHHGPDTEAPRVLMTGKNSKIDVAGRYIRLPFHGTEGHKTLINWYTTLLNAYGNPIEHYGDLDLKMQRNRLPQTGAIDQFRV
;
A
#
# COMPACT_ATOMS: atom_id res chain seq x y z
N TYR A 1 10.73 15.28 -3.55
CA TYR A 1 9.65 15.46 -4.51
C TYR A 1 8.95 16.77 -4.24
N THR A 2 8.90 17.64 -5.21
CA THR A 2 8.04 18.81 -5.21
C THR A 2 6.71 18.42 -5.85
N ILE A 3 5.63 19.00 -5.36
CA ILE A 3 4.27 18.64 -5.81
C ILE A 3 4.06 18.98 -7.28
N ASP A 4 4.67 20.04 -7.74
CA ASP A 4 4.69 20.52 -9.13
C ASP A 4 5.23 19.46 -10.10
N ASP A 5 6.25 18.69 -9.72
CA ASP A 5 6.82 17.60 -10.55
C ASP A 5 5.83 16.46 -10.80
N ARG A 6 4.67 16.49 -10.18
CA ARG A 6 3.67 15.42 -10.20
C ARG A 6 2.32 15.83 -10.75
N GLY A 7 2.24 17.01 -11.37
CA GLY A 7 0.99 17.50 -11.92
C GLY A 7 -0.05 17.90 -10.89
N THR A 8 0.34 18.17 -9.65
CA THR A 8 -0.54 18.73 -8.62
C THR A 8 -0.57 20.24 -8.79
N ASP A 9 -1.77 20.80 -8.93
CA ASP A 9 -1.93 22.25 -8.98
C ASP A 9 -1.73 22.86 -7.59
N ILE A 10 -0.66 23.61 -7.42
CA ILE A 10 -0.30 24.33 -6.21
C ILE A 10 -0.22 25.84 -6.42
N THR A 11 -0.70 26.34 -7.56
CA THR A 11 -0.61 27.76 -7.92
C THR A 11 -1.37 28.66 -6.95
N SER A 12 -2.38 28.14 -6.25
CA SER A 12 -3.12 28.85 -5.23
C SER A 12 -2.35 29.07 -3.91
N LEU A 13 -1.18 28.43 -3.77
CA LEU A 13 -0.38 28.58 -2.55
C LEU A 13 0.57 29.77 -2.66
N PRO A 14 0.94 30.40 -1.52
CA PRO A 14 2.03 31.34 -1.45
C PRO A 14 3.32 30.72 -2.02
N GLU A 15 4.15 31.53 -2.69
CA GLU A 15 5.36 31.04 -3.39
C GLU A 15 6.28 30.22 -2.48
N ASN A 16 6.44 30.61 -1.21
CA ASN A 16 7.21 29.86 -0.22
C ASN A 16 6.61 28.51 0.16
N LYS A 17 5.35 28.23 -0.22
CA LYS A 17 4.64 26.96 0.01
C LYS A 17 4.56 26.09 -1.25
N GLN A 18 4.78 26.67 -2.41
CA GLN A 18 4.75 25.94 -3.68
C GLN A 18 5.89 24.92 -3.83
N LYS A 19 6.95 25.06 -3.03
CA LYS A 19 8.11 24.15 -3.00
C LYS A 19 8.08 23.18 -1.81
N THR A 20 6.93 22.92 -1.25
CA THR A 20 6.82 21.97 -0.13
C THR A 20 6.94 20.52 -0.61
N SER A 21 7.58 19.67 0.19
CA SER A 21 7.72 18.25 -0.14
C SER A 21 6.47 17.45 0.22
N ILE A 22 6.28 16.29 -0.44
CA ILE A 22 5.22 15.32 -0.06
C ILE A 22 5.34 14.94 1.41
N HIS A 23 6.56 14.80 1.91
CA HIS A 23 6.85 14.54 3.32
C HIS A 23 6.26 15.61 4.24
N GLN A 24 6.51 16.88 3.96
CA GLN A 24 5.96 17.99 4.76
C GLN A 24 4.43 18.04 4.71
N ILE A 25 3.83 17.71 3.57
CA ILE A 25 2.36 17.61 3.42
C ILE A 25 1.83 16.42 4.23
N GLY A 26 2.58 15.34 4.32
CA GLY A 26 2.26 14.19 5.16
C GLY A 26 2.12 14.56 6.63
N HIS A 27 3.03 15.40 7.15
CA HIS A 27 2.93 15.93 8.52
C HIS A 27 1.73 16.85 8.75
N GLY A 28 1.19 17.47 7.73
CA GLY A 28 -0.15 18.11 7.68
C GLY A 28 -0.37 19.36 8.52
N GLY A 29 0.24 19.45 9.68
CA GLY A 29 -0.21 20.35 10.75
C GLY A 29 0.03 21.86 10.55
N GLN A 30 0.85 22.27 9.58
CA GLN A 30 1.21 23.69 9.39
C GLN A 30 1.02 24.21 7.96
N ILE A 31 0.51 23.36 7.07
CA ILE A 31 0.32 23.71 5.68
C ILE A 31 -1.18 23.86 5.42
N SER A 32 -1.62 25.09 5.14
CA SER A 32 -3.00 25.35 4.72
C SER A 32 -3.32 24.51 3.48
N GLY A 33 -4.44 23.79 3.49
CA GLY A 33 -4.85 22.96 2.36
C GLY A 33 -4.13 21.61 2.25
N ALA A 34 -3.31 21.19 3.23
CA ALA A 34 -2.57 19.91 3.19
C ALA A 34 -3.47 18.69 2.92
N ALA A 35 -4.70 18.68 3.42
CA ALA A 35 -5.65 17.60 3.16
C ALA A 35 -6.01 17.50 1.66
N ASN A 36 -6.29 18.63 1.03
CA ASN A 36 -6.60 18.69 -0.40
C ASN A 36 -5.39 18.28 -1.25
N MET A 37 -4.19 18.72 -0.87
CA MET A 37 -2.95 18.30 -1.53
C MET A 37 -2.72 16.79 -1.44
N ARG A 38 -2.89 16.20 -0.25
CA ARG A 38 -2.82 14.75 -0.08
C ARG A 38 -3.82 14.02 -0.97
N ASN A 39 -5.05 14.51 -1.05
CA ASN A 39 -6.07 13.93 -1.91
C ASN A 39 -5.71 14.05 -3.40
N SER A 40 -5.18 15.19 -3.83
CA SER A 40 -4.71 15.39 -5.20
C SER A 40 -3.56 14.45 -5.55
N ILE A 41 -2.59 14.29 -4.67
CA ILE A 41 -1.47 13.35 -4.85
C ILE A 41 -1.98 11.91 -4.93
N LYS A 42 -2.86 11.49 -4.02
CA LYS A 42 -3.45 10.15 -4.05
C LYS A 42 -4.25 9.91 -5.32
N THR A 43 -5.03 10.90 -5.76
CA THR A 43 -5.78 10.85 -7.02
C THR A 43 -4.84 10.68 -8.21
N HIS A 44 -3.75 11.44 -8.24
CA HIS A 44 -2.73 11.30 -9.29
C HIS A 44 -2.13 9.89 -9.31
N HIS A 45 -1.71 9.37 -8.16
CA HIS A 45 -1.19 8.01 -8.05
C HIS A 45 -2.21 6.96 -8.53
N MET A 46 -3.48 7.09 -8.14
CA MET A 46 -4.52 6.17 -8.58
C MET A 46 -4.78 6.23 -10.09
N LYS A 47 -4.65 7.40 -10.71
CA LYS A 47 -4.69 7.54 -12.17
C LYS A 47 -3.54 6.79 -12.84
N GLN A 48 -2.32 6.86 -12.30
CA GLN A 48 -1.18 6.09 -12.82
C GLN A 48 -1.40 4.59 -12.70
N VAL A 49 -1.89 4.14 -11.55
CA VAL A 49 -2.25 2.73 -11.31
C VAL A 49 -3.34 2.28 -12.29
N SER A 50 -4.40 3.07 -12.47
CA SER A 50 -5.47 2.79 -13.44
C SER A 50 -4.94 2.68 -14.87
N THR A 51 -4.03 3.58 -15.26
CA THR A 51 -3.38 3.54 -16.57
C THR A 51 -2.58 2.25 -16.75
N LEU A 52 -1.82 1.84 -15.73
CA LEU A 52 -1.07 0.58 -15.74
C LEU A 52 -2.01 -0.62 -15.91
N VAL A 53 -3.08 -0.70 -15.11
CA VAL A 53 -4.08 -1.77 -15.21
C VAL A 53 -4.70 -1.82 -16.62
N THR A 54 -5.03 -0.66 -17.19
CA THR A 54 -5.58 -0.58 -18.57
C THR A 54 -4.59 -1.15 -19.58
N LYS A 55 -3.31 -0.79 -19.48
CA LYS A 55 -2.26 -1.31 -20.37
C LYS A 55 -2.09 -2.84 -20.20
N LEU A 56 -2.08 -3.34 -18.98
CA LEU A 56 -1.96 -4.79 -18.71
C LEU A 56 -3.16 -5.56 -19.27
N LYS A 57 -4.36 -4.99 -19.20
CA LYS A 57 -5.57 -5.58 -19.79
C LYS A 57 -5.58 -5.55 -21.32
N ALA A 58 -4.80 -4.68 -21.94
CA ALA A 58 -4.69 -4.59 -23.39
C ALA A 58 -3.65 -5.57 -23.99
N ILE A 59 -2.83 -6.20 -23.17
CA ILE A 59 -1.80 -7.16 -23.60
C ILE A 59 -2.37 -8.57 -23.55
N PRO A 60 -2.52 -9.28 -24.69
CA PRO A 60 -2.95 -10.66 -24.71
C PRO A 60 -1.92 -11.58 -24.03
N GLU A 61 -2.38 -12.54 -23.23
CA GLU A 61 -1.56 -13.57 -22.61
C GLU A 61 -2.36 -14.88 -22.48
N GLY A 62 -1.96 -15.91 -23.19
CA GLY A 62 -2.69 -17.15 -23.24
C GLY A 62 -4.15 -16.97 -23.68
N ASN A 63 -5.09 -17.45 -22.89
CA ASN A 63 -6.53 -17.29 -23.14
C ASN A 63 -7.14 -16.04 -22.47
N GLY A 64 -6.32 -15.09 -22.08
CA GLY A 64 -6.75 -13.89 -21.39
C GLY A 64 -5.82 -12.71 -21.66
N THR A 65 -5.56 -11.95 -20.63
CA THR A 65 -4.70 -10.78 -20.67
C THR A 65 -3.60 -10.87 -19.61
N LEU A 66 -2.54 -10.10 -19.79
CA LEU A 66 -1.45 -10.04 -18.81
C LEU A 66 -1.96 -9.63 -17.41
N PHE A 67 -3.03 -8.82 -17.34
CA PHE A 67 -3.65 -8.48 -16.06
C PHE A 67 -4.25 -9.70 -15.36
N ASP A 68 -4.76 -10.67 -16.10
CA ASP A 68 -5.38 -11.88 -15.52
C ASP A 68 -4.39 -12.67 -14.65
N ASN A 69 -3.10 -12.57 -14.94
CA ASN A 69 -2.00 -13.23 -14.22
C ASN A 69 -1.22 -12.27 -13.32
N THR A 70 -1.73 -11.06 -13.09
CA THR A 70 -1.04 -10.00 -12.35
C THR A 70 -1.67 -9.77 -10.98
N THR A 71 -0.82 -9.55 -9.98
CA THR A 71 -1.19 -8.97 -8.69
C THR A 71 -0.46 -7.64 -8.53
N LEU A 72 -1.20 -6.56 -8.42
CA LEU A 72 -0.67 -5.22 -8.15
C LEU A 72 -0.95 -4.84 -6.71
N SER A 73 0.07 -4.33 -6.03
CA SER A 73 -0.05 -3.76 -4.70
C SER A 73 0.36 -2.30 -4.71
N TYR A 74 -0.59 -1.41 -4.46
CA TYR A 74 -0.29 -0.01 -4.16
C TYR A 74 -0.17 0.15 -2.66
N MET A 75 1.00 0.56 -2.22
CA MET A 75 1.33 0.74 -0.81
C MET A 75 1.87 2.13 -0.57
N PRO A 76 1.39 2.86 0.44
CA PRO A 76 2.07 4.07 0.89
C PRO A 76 3.36 3.68 1.63
N GLU A 77 4.28 4.62 1.72
CA GLU A 77 5.51 4.47 2.51
C GLU A 77 5.20 4.27 3.99
N THR A 78 4.20 5.00 4.48
CA THR A 78 3.77 4.96 5.88
C THR A 78 2.25 4.95 5.99
N GLY A 79 1.76 4.68 7.19
CA GLY A 79 0.34 4.76 7.52
C GLY A 79 -0.19 6.19 7.66
N ALA A 80 -1.39 6.30 8.24
CA ALA A 80 -2.12 7.57 8.35
C ALA A 80 -1.39 8.62 9.20
N GLY A 81 -0.57 8.20 10.16
CA GLY A 81 0.11 9.08 11.11
C GLY A 81 1.55 9.43 10.77
N HIS A 82 1.98 9.20 9.56
CA HIS A 82 3.33 9.53 9.06
C HIS A 82 4.47 9.21 10.06
N HIS A 83 5.31 8.25 9.77
CA HIS A 83 6.38 7.71 10.62
C HIS A 83 5.95 6.96 11.89
N GLY A 84 4.69 6.84 12.20
CA GLY A 84 4.27 6.13 13.40
C GLY A 84 4.37 4.61 13.24
N PRO A 85 5.03 3.90 14.15
CA PRO A 85 5.04 2.43 14.13
C PRO A 85 3.66 1.83 14.42
N ASP A 86 2.78 2.63 15.01
CA ASP A 86 1.43 2.22 15.43
C ASP A 86 0.35 2.57 14.40
N THR A 87 0.75 3.11 13.25
CA THR A 87 -0.18 3.58 12.24
C THR A 87 -0.56 2.48 11.27
N GLU A 88 -1.81 2.51 10.85
CA GLU A 88 -2.30 1.64 9.78
C GLU A 88 -1.55 1.94 8.48
N ALA A 89 -1.11 0.90 7.79
CA ALA A 89 -0.50 0.99 6.47
C ALA A 89 -1.49 0.44 5.43
N PRO A 90 -2.42 1.27 4.92
CA PRO A 90 -3.45 0.82 3.99
C PRO A 90 -2.82 0.34 2.68
N ARG A 91 -3.36 -0.73 2.13
CA ARG A 91 -2.96 -1.28 0.84
C ARG A 91 -4.15 -1.37 -0.08
N VAL A 92 -3.95 -1.04 -1.34
CA VAL A 92 -4.92 -1.33 -2.38
C VAL A 92 -4.35 -2.44 -3.25
N LEU A 93 -5.03 -3.57 -3.27
CA LEU A 93 -4.65 -4.73 -4.06
C LEU A 93 -5.59 -4.86 -5.26
N MET A 94 -5.01 -5.08 -6.43
CA MET A 94 -5.73 -5.35 -7.65
C MET A 94 -5.22 -6.68 -8.20
N THR A 95 -6.11 -7.66 -8.26
CA THR A 95 -5.78 -9.02 -8.62
C THR A 95 -6.49 -9.42 -9.90
N GLY A 96 -5.75 -10.03 -10.81
CA GLY A 96 -6.33 -10.70 -11.97
C GLY A 96 -7.02 -12.00 -11.56
N LYS A 97 -7.81 -12.57 -12.48
CA LYS A 97 -8.63 -13.78 -12.23
C LYS A 97 -7.82 -15.03 -11.86
N ASN A 98 -6.55 -15.08 -12.26
CA ASN A 98 -5.64 -16.20 -11.97
C ASN A 98 -4.73 -15.93 -10.76
N SER A 99 -4.96 -14.85 -10.04
CA SER A 99 -4.20 -14.53 -8.83
C SER A 99 -4.35 -15.64 -7.78
N LYS A 100 -3.27 -15.90 -7.07
CA LYS A 100 -3.27 -16.80 -5.91
C LYS A 100 -3.67 -16.10 -4.61
N ILE A 101 -4.07 -14.83 -4.71
CA ILE A 101 -4.53 -13.99 -3.61
C ILE A 101 -5.94 -13.53 -3.95
N ASP A 102 -6.90 -13.84 -3.09
CA ASP A 102 -8.28 -13.40 -3.25
C ASP A 102 -8.59 -12.20 -2.34
N VAL A 103 -8.73 -11.05 -2.96
CA VAL A 103 -9.06 -9.79 -2.27
C VAL A 103 -10.11 -8.97 -3.01
N ALA A 104 -10.62 -9.45 -4.14
CA ALA A 104 -11.53 -8.70 -4.98
C ALA A 104 -12.81 -8.32 -4.23
N GLY A 105 -13.12 -7.03 -4.21
CA GLY A 105 -14.33 -6.50 -3.53
C GLY A 105 -14.30 -6.58 -2.00
N ARG A 106 -13.16 -6.87 -1.38
CA ARG A 106 -13.04 -7.05 0.06
C ARG A 106 -12.37 -5.83 0.71
N TYR A 107 -12.88 -5.43 1.86
CA TYR A 107 -12.20 -4.54 2.80
C TYR A 107 -11.78 -5.38 4.01
N ILE A 108 -10.48 -5.50 4.22
CA ILE A 108 -9.91 -6.31 5.30
C ILE A 108 -9.21 -5.37 6.28
N ARG A 109 -9.68 -5.36 7.51
CA ARG A 109 -9.06 -4.62 8.60
C ARG A 109 -8.41 -5.60 9.57
N LEU A 110 -7.11 -5.46 9.77
CA LEU A 110 -6.35 -6.22 10.74
C LEU A 110 -6.31 -5.48 12.08
N PRO A 111 -6.12 -6.19 13.21
CA PRO A 111 -5.94 -5.57 14.51
C PRO A 111 -4.77 -4.58 14.54
N PHE A 112 -4.78 -3.66 15.49
CA PHE A 112 -3.74 -2.65 15.63
C PHE A 112 -2.38 -3.27 15.95
N HIS A 113 -1.32 -2.59 15.53
CA HIS A 113 0.06 -2.98 15.80
C HIS A 113 0.32 -3.19 17.30
N GLY A 114 0.90 -4.34 17.62
CA GLY A 114 1.18 -4.73 19.00
C GLY A 114 0.02 -5.38 19.73
N THR A 115 -1.08 -5.71 19.06
CA THR A 115 -2.22 -6.46 19.60
C THR A 115 -2.34 -7.84 18.96
N GLU A 116 -3.06 -8.74 19.63
CA GLU A 116 -3.29 -10.09 19.14
C GLU A 116 -3.96 -10.09 17.76
N GLY A 117 -3.53 -10.99 16.89
CA GLY A 117 -4.04 -11.10 15.52
C GLY A 117 -3.50 -10.05 14.55
N HIS A 118 -2.69 -9.08 14.99
CA HIS A 118 -2.03 -8.15 14.10
C HIS A 118 -1.12 -8.90 13.11
N LYS A 119 -1.06 -8.39 11.89
CA LYS A 119 -0.17 -8.86 10.83
C LYS A 119 0.69 -7.70 10.33
N THR A 120 1.98 -7.92 10.30
CA THR A 120 2.96 -6.92 9.86
C THR A 120 3.16 -6.98 8.33
N LEU A 121 3.94 -6.06 7.81
CA LEU A 121 4.40 -6.08 6.42
C LEU A 121 5.16 -7.39 6.10
N ILE A 122 5.83 -7.95 7.07
CA ILE A 122 6.53 -9.23 6.98
C ILE A 122 5.56 -10.37 6.64
N ASN A 123 4.42 -10.43 7.32
CA ASN A 123 3.37 -11.41 7.01
C ASN A 123 2.80 -11.22 5.60
N TRP A 124 2.75 -9.97 5.12
CA TRP A 124 2.37 -9.68 3.74
C TRP A 124 3.35 -10.30 2.73
N TYR A 125 4.66 -10.08 2.91
CA TYR A 125 5.66 -10.70 2.03
C TYR A 125 5.69 -12.22 2.17
N THR A 126 5.52 -12.75 3.37
CA THR A 126 5.34 -14.20 3.59
C THR A 126 4.13 -14.73 2.80
N THR A 127 3.01 -13.99 2.79
CA THR A 127 1.81 -14.34 2.02
C THR A 127 2.10 -14.40 0.52
N LEU A 128 2.78 -13.38 -0.02
CA LEU A 128 3.15 -13.34 -1.44
C LEU A 128 4.05 -14.53 -1.82
N LEU A 129 5.11 -14.76 -1.06
CA LEU A 129 6.05 -15.85 -1.33
C LEU A 129 5.34 -17.21 -1.30
N ASN A 130 4.51 -17.44 -0.29
CA ASN A 130 3.76 -18.70 -0.18
C ASN A 130 2.75 -18.87 -1.31
N ALA A 131 2.08 -17.80 -1.74
CA ALA A 131 1.11 -17.85 -2.84
C ALA A 131 1.77 -18.15 -4.19
N TYR A 132 3.00 -17.69 -4.40
CA TYR A 132 3.68 -17.82 -5.69
C TYR A 132 4.83 -18.84 -5.71
N GLY A 133 4.78 -19.85 -4.86
CA GLY A 133 5.60 -21.07 -4.97
C GLY A 133 6.93 -21.05 -4.23
N ASN A 134 7.13 -20.08 -3.35
CA ASN A 134 8.29 -20.06 -2.44
C ASN A 134 7.83 -20.08 -0.98
N PRO A 135 7.32 -21.20 -0.45
CA PRO A 135 6.75 -21.29 0.88
C PRO A 135 7.81 -21.08 1.96
N ILE A 136 7.57 -20.11 2.82
CA ILE A 136 8.37 -19.80 4.00
C ILE A 136 7.47 -19.55 5.20
N GLU A 137 7.98 -19.77 6.40
CA GLU A 137 7.25 -19.44 7.62
C GLU A 137 7.34 -17.96 7.99
N HIS A 138 8.44 -17.32 7.61
CA HIS A 138 8.72 -15.93 7.99
C HIS A 138 9.66 -15.27 6.98
N TYR A 139 9.42 -13.99 6.70
CA TYR A 139 10.25 -13.14 5.85
C TYR A 139 10.87 -12.01 6.67
N GLY A 140 12.19 -11.84 6.60
CA GLY A 140 12.90 -10.73 7.25
C GLY A 140 12.98 -10.80 8.77
N ASP A 141 13.22 -9.66 9.40
CA ASP A 141 13.42 -9.57 10.85
C ASP A 141 12.08 -9.46 11.61
N LEU A 142 12.09 -9.92 12.86
CA LEU A 142 10.92 -9.83 13.73
C LEU A 142 10.65 -8.38 14.17
N ASP A 143 9.38 -7.99 14.16
CA ASP A 143 8.94 -6.71 14.71
C ASP A 143 9.15 -6.67 16.24
N LEU A 144 9.86 -5.66 16.70
CA LEU A 144 10.28 -5.55 18.10
C LEU A 144 9.12 -5.35 19.07
N LYS A 145 8.04 -4.66 18.66
CA LYS A 145 6.88 -4.45 19.53
C LYS A 145 6.06 -5.72 19.67
N MET A 146 5.84 -6.43 18.57
CA MET A 146 5.18 -7.73 18.56
C MET A 146 5.97 -8.74 19.43
N GLN A 147 7.31 -8.71 19.31
CA GLN A 147 8.20 -9.58 20.10
C GLN A 147 8.12 -9.27 21.60
N ARG A 148 8.17 -7.98 21.98
CA ARG A 148 8.02 -7.56 23.40
C ARG A 148 6.67 -7.99 23.97
N ASN A 149 5.62 -7.94 23.16
CA ASN A 149 4.28 -8.36 23.57
C ASN A 149 4.06 -9.88 23.46
N ARG A 150 5.09 -10.65 23.07
CA ARG A 150 5.03 -12.11 22.89
C ARG A 150 3.94 -12.55 21.91
N LEU A 151 3.71 -11.76 20.87
CA LEU A 151 2.68 -12.01 19.86
C LEU A 151 3.25 -12.81 18.69
N PRO A 152 2.47 -13.71 18.09
CA PRO A 152 2.87 -14.47 16.90
C PRO A 152 3.16 -13.55 15.72
N GLN A 153 4.26 -13.82 15.02
CA GLN A 153 4.68 -13.04 13.85
C GLN A 153 4.89 -13.89 12.60
N THR A 154 4.84 -15.21 12.74
CA THR A 154 5.01 -16.13 11.62
C THR A 154 3.73 -16.33 10.83
N GLY A 155 3.87 -16.92 9.66
CA GLY A 155 2.76 -17.30 8.79
C GLY A 155 2.26 -16.19 7.87
N ALA A 156 1.51 -16.62 6.89
CA ALA A 156 0.84 -15.74 5.93
C ALA A 156 -0.40 -15.09 6.55
N ILE A 157 -0.96 -14.13 5.84
CA ILE A 157 -2.25 -13.50 6.18
C ILE A 157 -3.35 -14.40 5.61
N ASP A 158 -4.01 -15.16 6.45
CA ASP A 158 -5.00 -16.18 6.02
C ASP A 158 -6.21 -15.56 5.29
N GLN A 159 -6.54 -14.32 5.64
CA GLN A 159 -7.61 -13.58 4.96
C GLN A 159 -7.36 -13.33 3.47
N PHE A 160 -6.14 -13.51 2.97
CA PHE A 160 -5.76 -13.31 1.57
C PHE A 160 -5.62 -14.59 0.77
N ARG A 161 -5.82 -15.74 1.39
CA ARG A 161 -5.72 -17.02 0.68
C ARG A 161 -6.98 -17.33 -0.10
N VAL A 162 -6.79 -17.93 -1.28
CA VAL A 162 -7.83 -18.57 -2.07
C VAL A 162 -8.11 -19.96 -1.52
#